data_73eda3a6fb9d170dea2d165aecab20aa
#
_entry.id   73eda3a6fb9d170dea2d165aecab20aa
#
_cell.length_a   1.000
_cell.length_b   1.000
_cell.length_c   1.000
_cell.angle_alpha   90.00
_cell.angle_beta   90.00
_cell.angle_gamma   90.00
#
_symmetry.space_group_name_H-M   'P 1'
#
loop_
_entity.id
_entity.type
_entity.pdbx_description
1 polymer ?
#
loop_
_entity_poly.entity_id
_entity_poly.type
_entity_poly.pdbx_seq_one_letter_code
_entity_poly.pdbx_strand_id
1 'polypeptide(L)'
;MFRNREIRQFAVWFALITAASCAVGFAVRPAAGILALVSALAFGTAFYVFTNARYRSIARITDQIDLVLHNADHTFISESDEGELSILQSEITKMTLRIREQNDALKKEKTHLADSLADIAHQLRTPLTSANLILSLLKNNPEKAERMALMRETEELFIQMDWLITSLLKLSRLDAGIIVFQREPTDVDRLIRSALHPFLISMELHNIQVQTDIPEGISVFGDSDWLSEAVQNILKNCMESTGDNGRIQIACEDNLLFTQITVRDSGAGFAKEDLPHVFDRLYRGANANASGYGIGLALCKSIIIRQGGTITAKNHPQGGALFTIRFPK
;
A
#
# COMPACT_ATOMS: atom_id res chain seq x y z
N MET A 1 6.31 -30.25 35.90
CA MET A 1 7.23 -31.27 35.42
C MET A 1 6.57 -32.66 35.33
N PHE A 2 6.03 -33.25 36.40
CA PHE A 2 5.38 -34.59 36.41
C PHE A 2 4.02 -34.71 35.70
N ARG A 3 3.50 -33.61 35.13
CA ARG A 3 2.28 -33.61 34.33
C ARG A 3 2.51 -34.12 32.91
N ASN A 4 3.79 -34.18 32.46
CA ASN A 4 4.15 -34.74 31.15
C ASN A 4 4.20 -36.27 31.24
N ARG A 5 3.47 -36.97 30.36
CA ARG A 5 3.33 -38.41 30.28
C ARG A 5 4.69 -39.10 30.05
N GLU A 6 5.55 -38.50 29.21
CA GLU A 6 6.86 -39.03 28.87
C GLU A 6 7.80 -39.06 30.10
N ILE A 7 7.84 -37.94 30.86
CA ILE A 7 8.67 -37.87 32.08
C ILE A 7 8.19 -38.88 33.13
N ARG A 8 6.89 -39.05 33.26
CA ARG A 8 6.31 -40.02 34.17
C ARG A 8 6.66 -41.46 33.77
N GLN A 9 6.60 -41.79 32.47
CA GLN A 9 6.99 -43.07 31.95
C GLN A 9 8.50 -43.34 32.18
N PHE A 10 9.34 -42.35 31.88
CA PHE A 10 10.78 -42.43 32.13
C PHE A 10 11.08 -42.64 33.62
N ALA A 11 10.44 -41.91 34.53
CA ALA A 11 10.63 -42.07 35.96
C ALA A 11 10.23 -43.47 36.44
N VAL A 12 9.16 -44.07 35.91
CA VAL A 12 8.75 -45.44 36.22
C VAL A 12 9.79 -46.45 35.73
N TRP A 13 10.23 -46.34 34.49
CA TRP A 13 11.28 -47.21 33.95
C TRP A 13 12.60 -47.06 34.69
N PHE A 14 13.00 -45.86 35.01
CA PHE A 14 14.21 -45.61 35.80
C PHE A 14 14.12 -46.24 37.18
N ALA A 15 12.99 -46.12 37.87
CA ALA A 15 12.77 -46.72 39.18
C ALA A 15 12.83 -48.27 39.10
N LEU A 16 12.22 -48.87 38.07
CA LEU A 16 12.24 -50.33 37.85
C LEU A 16 13.66 -50.85 37.59
N ILE A 17 14.41 -50.18 36.71
CA ILE A 17 15.80 -50.56 36.39
C ILE A 17 16.69 -50.40 37.62
N THR A 18 16.53 -49.31 38.38
CA THR A 18 17.27 -49.06 39.60
C THR A 18 17.00 -50.15 40.65
N ALA A 19 15.72 -50.49 40.86
CA ALA A 19 15.34 -51.56 41.82
C ALA A 19 15.93 -52.93 41.41
N ALA A 20 15.87 -53.27 40.12
CA ALA A 20 16.47 -54.52 39.62
C ALA A 20 18.00 -54.53 39.78
N SER A 21 18.67 -53.40 39.42
CA SER A 21 20.13 -53.29 39.57
C SER A 21 20.59 -53.35 41.00
N CYS A 22 19.87 -52.74 41.94
CA CYS A 22 20.13 -52.80 43.38
C CYS A 22 19.92 -54.22 43.91
N ALA A 23 18.84 -54.91 43.55
CA ALA A 23 18.55 -56.29 43.97
C ALA A 23 19.66 -57.26 43.55
N VAL A 24 20.10 -57.19 42.29
CA VAL A 24 21.21 -57.97 41.78
C VAL A 24 22.53 -57.66 42.51
N GLY A 25 22.82 -56.36 42.70
CA GLY A 25 24.02 -55.89 43.38
C GLY A 25 24.12 -56.38 44.81
N PHE A 26 23.04 -56.32 45.60
CA PHE A 26 23.00 -56.85 46.97
C PHE A 26 23.08 -58.33 47.05
N ALA A 27 22.56 -59.06 46.04
CA ALA A 27 22.66 -60.51 45.95
C ALA A 27 24.10 -61.02 45.68
N VAL A 28 24.92 -60.21 44.98
CA VAL A 28 26.34 -60.61 44.67
C VAL A 28 27.29 -60.19 45.80
N ARG A 29 27.25 -58.93 46.23
CA ARG A 29 28.02 -58.30 47.31
C ARG A 29 27.37 -57.12 47.89
N PRO A 30 27.28 -56.82 49.19
CA PRO A 30 26.68 -55.61 49.77
C PRO A 30 27.31 -54.29 49.24
N ALA A 31 28.63 -54.30 49.01
CA ALA A 31 29.32 -53.10 48.46
C ALA A 31 28.88 -52.78 47.03
N ALA A 32 28.54 -53.76 46.21
CA ALA A 32 28.04 -53.56 44.85
C ALA A 32 26.61 -52.98 44.83
N GLY A 33 25.77 -53.42 45.79
CA GLY A 33 24.42 -52.84 45.95
C GLY A 33 24.45 -51.39 46.39
N ILE A 34 25.35 -51.02 47.30
CA ILE A 34 25.55 -49.62 47.76
C ILE A 34 26.04 -48.77 46.58
N LEU A 35 27.00 -49.25 45.81
CA LEU A 35 27.50 -48.52 44.62
C LEU A 35 26.40 -48.27 43.57
N ALA A 36 25.58 -49.31 43.31
CA ALA A 36 24.44 -49.17 42.39
C ALA A 36 23.42 -48.14 42.88
N LEU A 37 23.14 -48.09 44.16
CA LEU A 37 22.21 -47.11 44.75
C LEU A 37 22.76 -45.68 44.72
N VAL A 38 24.05 -45.47 44.98
CA VAL A 38 24.70 -44.14 44.93
C VAL A 38 24.74 -43.63 43.48
N SER A 39 25.11 -44.50 42.53
CA SER A 39 25.12 -44.10 41.10
C SER A 39 23.73 -43.79 40.59
N ALA A 40 22.70 -44.59 40.96
CA ALA A 40 21.33 -44.29 40.57
C ALA A 40 20.84 -42.96 41.15
N LEU A 41 21.18 -42.61 42.40
CA LEU A 41 20.85 -41.36 43.03
C LEU A 41 21.55 -40.18 42.32
N ALA A 42 22.82 -40.34 41.95
CA ALA A 42 23.58 -39.35 41.20
C ALA A 42 22.99 -39.10 39.82
N PHE A 43 22.66 -40.13 39.05
CA PHE A 43 22.00 -40.01 37.74
C PHE A 43 20.58 -39.42 37.86
N GLY A 44 19.80 -39.82 38.87
CA GLY A 44 18.47 -39.29 39.12
C GLY A 44 18.48 -37.78 39.42
N THR A 45 19.43 -37.35 40.26
CA THR A 45 19.60 -35.93 40.57
C THR A 45 20.07 -35.11 39.35
N ALA A 46 21.04 -35.61 38.59
CA ALA A 46 21.51 -34.97 37.37
C ALA A 46 20.38 -34.85 36.34
N PHE A 47 19.60 -35.90 36.12
CA PHE A 47 18.44 -35.87 35.22
C PHE A 47 17.37 -34.89 35.70
N TYR A 48 17.09 -34.84 36.99
CA TYR A 48 16.12 -33.91 37.56
C TYR A 48 16.55 -32.45 37.32
N VAL A 49 17.81 -32.11 37.61
CA VAL A 49 18.35 -30.77 37.43
C VAL A 49 18.30 -30.36 35.95
N PHE A 50 18.77 -31.23 35.06
CA PHE A 50 18.77 -31.02 33.63
C PHE A 50 17.35 -30.79 33.08
N THR A 51 16.42 -31.67 33.44
CA THR A 51 15.04 -31.58 32.97
C THR A 51 14.34 -30.32 33.50
N ASN A 52 14.57 -29.98 34.77
CA ASN A 52 13.99 -28.76 35.36
C ASN A 52 14.53 -27.48 34.74
N ALA A 53 15.82 -27.42 34.44
CA ALA A 53 16.43 -26.30 33.71
C ALA A 53 15.80 -26.12 32.31
N ARG A 54 15.63 -27.25 31.55
CA ARG A 54 14.99 -27.25 30.24
C ARG A 54 13.52 -26.76 30.29
N TYR A 55 12.74 -27.20 31.28
CA TYR A 55 11.36 -26.72 31.44
C TYR A 55 11.28 -25.23 31.82
N ARG A 56 12.20 -24.75 32.64
CA ARG A 56 12.29 -23.32 32.95
C ARG A 56 12.64 -22.47 31.72
N SER A 57 13.51 -22.99 30.85
CA SER A 57 13.85 -22.31 29.61
C SER A 57 12.65 -22.22 28.65
N ILE A 58 11.90 -23.31 28.49
CA ILE A 58 10.67 -23.34 27.69
C ILE A 58 9.61 -22.36 28.26
N ALA A 59 9.40 -22.35 29.57
CA ALA A 59 8.46 -21.43 30.20
C ALA A 59 8.85 -19.96 29.94
N ARG A 60 10.13 -19.61 30.06
CA ARG A 60 10.64 -18.27 29.74
C ARG A 60 10.35 -17.85 28.31
N ILE A 61 10.57 -18.77 27.33
CA ILE A 61 10.27 -18.50 25.91
C ILE A 61 8.77 -18.22 25.74
N THR A 62 7.91 -19.01 26.37
CA THR A 62 6.44 -18.80 26.30
C THR A 62 6.02 -17.45 26.87
N ASP A 63 6.55 -17.07 28.04
CA ASP A 63 6.27 -15.77 28.66
C ASP A 63 6.77 -14.60 27.82
N GLN A 64 7.93 -14.75 27.16
CA GLN A 64 8.46 -13.75 26.25
C GLN A 64 7.59 -13.57 25.01
N ILE A 65 7.09 -14.67 24.43
CA ILE A 65 6.17 -14.62 23.29
C ILE A 65 4.91 -13.87 23.66
N ASP A 66 4.33 -14.17 24.82
CA ASP A 66 3.11 -13.51 25.30
C ASP A 66 3.31 -12.01 25.53
N LEU A 67 4.44 -11.61 26.12
CA LEU A 67 4.83 -10.23 26.29
C LEU A 67 4.97 -9.48 24.95
N VAL A 68 5.58 -10.10 23.96
CA VAL A 68 5.77 -9.46 22.65
C VAL A 68 4.45 -9.36 21.87
N LEU A 69 3.55 -10.32 22.02
CA LEU A 69 2.24 -10.27 21.37
C LEU A 69 1.32 -9.19 21.98
N HIS A 70 1.44 -8.93 23.29
CA HIS A 70 0.57 -8.01 23.99
C HIS A 70 1.17 -6.62 24.26
N ASN A 71 2.51 -6.48 24.29
CA ASN A 71 3.20 -5.21 24.57
C ASN A 71 4.10 -4.78 23.40
N ALA A 72 3.79 -3.60 22.83
CA ALA A 72 4.46 -3.07 21.65
C ALA A 72 5.95 -2.71 21.84
N ASP A 73 6.41 -2.49 23.05
CA ASP A 73 7.74 -1.89 23.32
C ASP A 73 8.82 -2.87 23.79
N HIS A 74 8.51 -4.15 23.94
CA HIS A 74 9.51 -5.14 24.36
C HIS A 74 10.25 -5.75 23.16
N THR A 75 11.55 -5.44 23.07
CA THR A 75 12.51 -6.13 22.20
C THR A 75 13.04 -7.37 22.91
N PHE A 76 13.13 -8.49 22.20
CA PHE A 76 13.82 -9.67 22.71
C PHE A 76 15.28 -9.35 22.98
N ILE A 77 15.71 -9.46 24.24
CA ILE A 77 17.13 -9.53 24.59
C ILE A 77 17.49 -11.01 24.52
N SER A 78 18.15 -11.40 23.46
CA SER A 78 18.68 -12.73 23.29
C SER A 78 19.90 -12.90 24.18
N GLU A 79 19.77 -13.57 25.34
CA GLU A 79 20.89 -14.29 25.91
C GLU A 79 21.05 -15.56 25.08
N SER A 80 22.15 -15.64 24.34
CA SER A 80 22.46 -16.79 23.48
C SER A 80 22.94 -17.95 24.34
N ASP A 81 22.02 -18.80 24.78
CA ASP A 81 22.34 -20.17 25.18
C ASP A 81 22.58 -21.00 23.91
N GLU A 82 23.73 -21.65 23.80
CA GLU A 82 24.04 -22.55 22.69
C GLU A 82 23.20 -23.84 22.83
N GLY A 83 22.47 -24.22 21.77
CA GLY A 83 21.71 -25.45 21.74
C GLY A 83 20.44 -25.42 20.87
N GLU A 84 19.76 -26.59 20.76
CA GLU A 84 18.55 -26.75 19.93
C GLU A 84 17.41 -25.77 20.31
N LEU A 85 17.29 -25.41 21.59
CA LEU A 85 16.30 -24.44 22.08
C LEU A 85 16.58 -23.02 21.61
N SER A 86 17.85 -22.66 21.38
CA SER A 86 18.23 -21.34 20.88
C SER A 86 17.84 -21.16 19.40
N ILE A 87 17.94 -22.23 18.61
CA ILE A 87 17.47 -22.24 17.21
C ILE A 87 15.96 -22.00 17.18
N LEU A 88 15.20 -22.74 17.99
CA LEU A 88 13.75 -22.59 18.09
C LEU A 88 13.35 -21.18 18.54
N GLN A 89 14.04 -20.64 19.55
CA GLN A 89 13.84 -19.27 20.02
C GLN A 89 14.09 -18.25 18.92
N SER A 90 15.17 -18.40 18.15
CA SER A 90 15.50 -17.54 17.02
C SER A 90 14.41 -17.56 15.94
N GLU A 91 13.91 -18.74 15.56
CA GLU A 91 12.85 -18.87 14.57
C GLU A 91 11.51 -18.27 15.05
N ILE A 92 11.13 -18.52 16.31
CA ILE A 92 9.94 -17.92 16.91
C ILE A 92 10.08 -16.40 16.94
N THR A 93 11.25 -15.87 17.31
CA THR A 93 11.52 -14.42 17.31
C THR A 93 11.33 -13.81 15.92
N LYS A 94 11.92 -14.45 14.88
CA LYS A 94 11.74 -13.99 13.48
C LYS A 94 10.28 -14.02 13.05
N MET A 95 9.55 -15.08 13.39
CA MET A 95 8.12 -15.17 13.08
C MET A 95 7.32 -14.07 13.78
N THR A 96 7.59 -13.80 15.05
CA THR A 96 6.90 -12.79 15.83
C THR A 96 7.17 -11.38 15.29
N LEU A 97 8.41 -11.07 14.91
CA LEU A 97 8.76 -9.82 14.26
C LEU A 97 8.02 -9.62 12.94
N ARG A 98 7.97 -10.67 12.11
CA ARG A 98 7.20 -10.62 10.84
C ARG A 98 5.71 -10.39 11.06
N ILE A 99 5.11 -11.09 12.02
CA ILE A 99 3.68 -10.91 12.37
C ILE A 99 3.44 -9.46 12.83
N ARG A 100 4.35 -8.90 13.60
CA ARG A 100 4.27 -7.52 14.08
C ARG A 100 4.36 -6.52 12.94
N GLU A 101 5.35 -6.67 12.06
CA GLU A 101 5.49 -5.83 10.86
C GLU A 101 4.23 -5.89 9.99
N GLN A 102 3.65 -7.09 9.79
CA GLN A 102 2.41 -7.26 9.05
C GLN A 102 1.22 -6.60 9.73
N ASN A 103 1.09 -6.73 11.05
CA ASN A 103 0.02 -6.09 11.82
C ASN A 103 0.14 -4.56 11.78
N ASP A 104 1.35 -4.01 11.90
CA ASP A 104 1.58 -2.57 11.83
C ASP A 104 1.30 -2.04 10.42
N ALA A 105 1.69 -2.77 9.37
CA ALA A 105 1.37 -2.44 8.00
C ALA A 105 -0.16 -2.46 7.77
N LEU A 106 -0.85 -3.51 8.23
CA LEU A 106 -2.31 -3.62 8.14
C LEU A 106 -3.03 -2.52 8.91
N LYS A 107 -2.54 -2.16 10.11
CA LYS A 107 -3.10 -1.05 10.90
C LYS A 107 -2.94 0.28 10.18
N LYS A 108 -1.78 0.55 9.59
CA LYS A 108 -1.53 1.76 8.78
C LYS A 108 -2.45 1.79 7.57
N GLU A 109 -2.59 0.68 6.85
CA GLU A 109 -3.49 0.57 5.71
C GLU A 109 -4.96 0.81 6.10
N LYS A 110 -5.41 0.23 7.21
CA LYS A 110 -6.76 0.45 7.74
C LYS A 110 -7.01 1.91 8.12
N THR A 111 -6.04 2.57 8.77
CA THR A 111 -6.14 3.99 9.11
C THR A 111 -6.22 4.83 7.85
N HIS A 112 -5.32 4.59 6.89
CA HIS A 112 -5.31 5.29 5.60
C HIS A 112 -6.63 5.10 4.82
N LEU A 113 -7.23 3.91 4.88
CA LEU A 113 -8.54 3.66 4.28
C LEU A 113 -9.65 4.45 4.98
N ALA A 114 -9.65 4.50 6.32
CA ALA A 114 -10.62 5.26 7.09
C ALA A 114 -10.53 6.77 6.80
N ASP A 115 -9.32 7.32 6.75
CA ASP A 115 -9.08 8.72 6.41
C ASP A 115 -9.55 9.03 4.98
N SER A 116 -9.22 8.16 4.02
CA SER A 116 -9.69 8.29 2.64
C SER A 116 -11.21 8.26 2.52
N LEU A 117 -11.90 7.40 3.28
CA LEU A 117 -13.37 7.37 3.28
C LEU A 117 -13.98 8.64 3.89
N ALA A 118 -13.37 9.19 4.94
CA ALA A 118 -13.79 10.45 5.54
C ALA A 118 -13.66 11.61 4.55
N ASP A 119 -12.53 11.69 3.83
CA ASP A 119 -12.28 12.69 2.81
C ASP A 119 -13.26 12.58 1.63
N ILE A 120 -13.52 11.36 1.15
CA ILE A 120 -14.54 11.09 0.11
C ILE A 120 -15.90 11.59 0.56
N ALA A 121 -16.32 11.24 1.78
CA ALA A 121 -17.61 11.68 2.31
C ALA A 121 -17.70 13.22 2.38
N HIS A 122 -16.61 13.88 2.74
CA HIS A 122 -16.53 15.34 2.75
C HIS A 122 -16.64 15.92 1.34
N GLN A 123 -15.91 15.39 0.36
CA GLN A 123 -15.93 15.84 -1.05
C GLN A 123 -17.29 15.62 -1.73
N LEU A 124 -18.05 14.59 -1.34
CA LEU A 124 -19.42 14.37 -1.82
C LEU A 124 -20.44 15.29 -1.12
N ARG A 125 -20.23 15.58 0.17
CA ARG A 125 -21.15 16.42 0.95
C ARG A 125 -21.23 17.84 0.41
N THR A 126 -20.11 18.41 -0.02
CA THR A 126 -20.04 19.80 -0.52
C THR A 126 -20.96 20.02 -1.74
N PRO A 127 -20.81 19.30 -2.87
CA PRO A 127 -21.69 19.50 -4.03
C PRO A 127 -23.15 19.14 -3.74
N LEU A 128 -23.38 18.13 -2.88
CA LEU A 128 -24.73 17.78 -2.46
C LEU A 128 -25.41 18.91 -1.67
N THR A 129 -24.67 19.56 -0.78
CA THR A 129 -25.17 20.72 -0.01
C THR A 129 -25.47 21.89 -0.93
N SER A 130 -24.59 22.18 -1.90
CA SER A 130 -24.82 23.21 -2.91
C SER A 130 -26.05 22.92 -3.77
N ALA A 131 -26.20 21.68 -4.24
CA ALA A 131 -27.38 21.27 -5.00
C ALA A 131 -28.70 21.43 -4.19
N ASN A 132 -28.70 21.07 -2.92
CA ASN A 132 -29.84 21.27 -2.03
C ASN A 132 -30.18 22.77 -1.82
N LEU A 133 -29.16 23.62 -1.72
CA LEU A 133 -29.34 25.08 -1.63
C LEU A 133 -29.99 25.62 -2.91
N ILE A 134 -29.47 25.23 -4.08
CA ILE A 134 -30.02 25.65 -5.38
C ILE A 134 -31.46 25.19 -5.53
N LEU A 135 -31.78 23.94 -5.13
CA LEU A 135 -33.15 23.45 -5.11
C LEU A 135 -34.08 24.30 -4.21
N SER A 136 -33.56 24.83 -3.08
CA SER A 136 -34.30 25.72 -2.21
C SER A 136 -34.57 27.06 -2.87
N LEU A 137 -33.60 27.62 -3.63
CA LEU A 137 -33.75 28.84 -4.40
C LEU A 137 -34.78 28.66 -5.53
N LEU A 138 -34.73 27.54 -6.24
CA LEU A 138 -35.69 27.20 -7.30
C LEU A 138 -37.15 27.13 -6.80
N LYS A 139 -37.38 26.75 -5.57
CA LYS A 139 -38.72 26.70 -4.93
C LYS A 139 -39.30 28.10 -4.71
N ASN A 140 -38.47 29.14 -4.64
CA ASN A 140 -38.92 30.54 -4.46
C ASN A 140 -39.39 31.20 -5.77
N ASN A 141 -39.56 30.41 -6.86
CA ASN A 141 -39.99 30.89 -8.17
C ASN A 141 -39.15 32.04 -8.72
N PRO A 142 -37.84 31.87 -8.92
CA PRO A 142 -36.98 32.89 -9.49
C PRO A 142 -37.41 33.24 -10.92
N GLU A 143 -36.96 34.39 -11.42
CA GLU A 143 -37.16 34.78 -12.79
C GLU A 143 -36.61 33.76 -13.80
N LYS A 144 -37.16 33.72 -15.03
CA LYS A 144 -36.83 32.70 -16.02
C LYS A 144 -35.33 32.56 -16.29
N ALA A 145 -34.60 33.69 -16.38
CA ALA A 145 -33.16 33.69 -16.63
C ALA A 145 -32.37 33.11 -15.45
N GLU A 146 -32.70 33.53 -14.22
CA GLU A 146 -32.09 33.02 -12.99
C GLU A 146 -32.39 31.52 -12.79
N ARG A 147 -33.62 31.09 -13.05
CA ARG A 147 -34.01 29.68 -13.01
C ARG A 147 -33.18 28.83 -13.95
N MET A 148 -32.92 29.28 -15.18
CA MET A 148 -32.09 28.57 -16.13
C MET A 148 -30.63 28.47 -15.69
N ALA A 149 -30.09 29.53 -15.08
CA ALA A 149 -28.73 29.51 -14.52
C ALA A 149 -28.61 28.52 -13.37
N LEU A 150 -29.54 28.51 -12.40
CA LEU A 150 -29.61 27.60 -11.28
C LEU A 150 -29.75 26.15 -11.72
N MET A 151 -30.54 25.89 -12.78
CA MET A 151 -30.67 24.52 -13.35
C MET A 151 -29.35 24.04 -13.96
N ARG A 152 -28.62 24.88 -14.70
CA ARG A 152 -27.31 24.54 -15.26
C ARG A 152 -26.29 24.25 -14.15
N GLU A 153 -26.23 25.10 -13.13
CA GLU A 153 -25.35 24.91 -11.99
C GLU A 153 -25.66 23.58 -11.27
N THR A 154 -26.95 23.22 -11.14
CA THR A 154 -27.33 21.91 -10.57
C THR A 154 -26.86 20.76 -11.43
N GLU A 155 -26.98 20.85 -12.75
CA GLU A 155 -26.54 19.84 -13.71
C GLU A 155 -25.02 19.65 -13.64
N GLU A 156 -24.26 20.75 -13.57
CA GLU A 156 -22.80 20.73 -13.39
C GLU A 156 -22.40 20.03 -12.09
N LEU A 157 -23.09 20.28 -10.97
CA LEU A 157 -22.84 19.62 -9.70
C LEU A 157 -23.11 18.10 -9.78
N PHE A 158 -24.15 17.67 -10.48
CA PHE A 158 -24.42 16.24 -10.67
C PHE A 158 -23.36 15.57 -11.55
N ILE A 159 -22.94 16.18 -12.64
CA ILE A 159 -21.84 15.71 -13.50
C ILE A 159 -20.55 15.55 -12.68
N GLN A 160 -20.25 16.52 -11.83
CA GLN A 160 -19.09 16.48 -10.94
C GLN A 160 -19.17 15.31 -9.95
N MET A 161 -20.33 15.08 -9.33
CA MET A 161 -20.53 13.98 -8.39
C MET A 161 -20.40 12.62 -9.09
N ASP A 162 -20.99 12.47 -10.28
CA ASP A 162 -20.88 11.22 -11.07
C ASP A 162 -19.43 10.92 -11.45
N TRP A 163 -18.69 11.92 -11.92
CA TRP A 163 -17.28 11.79 -12.23
C TRP A 163 -16.46 11.37 -10.98
N LEU A 164 -16.74 11.98 -9.83
CA LEU A 164 -16.06 11.68 -8.56
C LEU A 164 -16.29 10.22 -8.17
N ILE A 165 -17.56 9.77 -8.16
CA ILE A 165 -17.94 8.41 -7.81
C ILE A 165 -17.29 7.40 -8.78
N THR A 166 -17.38 7.66 -10.08
CA THR A 166 -16.82 6.79 -11.12
C THR A 166 -15.30 6.66 -10.99
N SER A 167 -14.60 7.79 -10.76
CA SER A 167 -13.15 7.80 -10.57
C SER A 167 -12.71 7.04 -9.32
N LEU A 168 -13.47 7.17 -8.22
CA LEU A 168 -13.22 6.43 -6.98
C LEU A 168 -13.44 4.92 -7.15
N LEU A 169 -14.50 4.52 -7.85
CA LEU A 169 -14.77 3.11 -8.16
C LEU A 169 -13.66 2.52 -9.05
N LYS A 170 -13.19 3.25 -10.06
CA LYS A 170 -12.06 2.84 -10.90
C LYS A 170 -10.79 2.66 -10.06
N LEU A 171 -10.47 3.63 -9.22
CA LEU A 171 -9.30 3.57 -8.35
C LEU A 171 -9.38 2.37 -7.37
N SER A 172 -10.54 2.17 -6.74
CA SER A 172 -10.78 1.03 -5.85
C SER A 172 -10.60 -0.32 -6.54
N ARG A 173 -11.12 -0.47 -7.77
CA ARG A 173 -10.94 -1.71 -8.56
C ARG A 173 -9.50 -1.93 -8.99
N LEU A 174 -8.79 -0.86 -9.34
CA LEU A 174 -7.35 -0.91 -9.62
C LEU A 174 -6.59 -1.39 -8.39
N ASP A 175 -6.84 -0.82 -7.21
CA ASP A 175 -6.15 -1.19 -5.96
C ASP A 175 -6.40 -2.65 -5.57
N ALA A 176 -7.63 -3.09 -5.67
CA ALA A 176 -8.00 -4.48 -5.41
C ALA A 176 -7.39 -5.49 -6.42
N GLY A 177 -6.75 -5.00 -7.51
CA GLY A 177 -6.19 -5.87 -8.54
C GLY A 177 -7.22 -6.63 -9.36
N ILE A 178 -8.49 -6.18 -9.34
CA ILE A 178 -9.61 -6.85 -10.03
C ILE A 178 -9.54 -6.60 -11.54
N ILE A 179 -8.90 -5.49 -11.96
CA ILE A 179 -8.83 -5.12 -13.37
C ILE A 179 -7.78 -5.97 -14.08
N VAL A 180 -8.22 -6.64 -15.13
CA VAL A 180 -7.35 -7.36 -16.05
C VAL A 180 -7.10 -6.48 -17.26
N PHE A 181 -5.86 -5.99 -17.40
CA PHE A 181 -5.46 -5.14 -18.53
C PHE A 181 -5.27 -5.97 -19.80
N GLN A 182 -5.83 -5.49 -20.90
CA GLN A 182 -5.58 -6.02 -22.24
C GLN A 182 -4.28 -5.40 -22.78
N ARG A 183 -3.14 -6.01 -22.43
CA ARG A 183 -1.83 -5.49 -22.80
C ARG A 183 -1.50 -5.84 -24.24
N GLU A 184 -1.46 -4.83 -25.09
CA GLU A 184 -1.12 -4.93 -26.49
C GLU A 184 -0.10 -3.84 -26.88
N PRO A 185 0.64 -4.01 -28.01
CA PRO A 185 1.46 -2.94 -28.55
C PRO A 185 0.57 -1.76 -28.93
N THR A 186 0.68 -0.67 -28.17
CA THR A 186 -0.11 0.56 -28.35
C THR A 186 0.78 1.62 -28.97
N ASP A 187 0.41 2.10 -30.15
CA ASP A 187 1.08 3.21 -30.82
C ASP A 187 0.93 4.51 -30.04
N VAL A 188 2.06 5.18 -29.73
CA VAL A 188 2.08 6.36 -28.84
C VAL A 188 1.39 7.57 -29.47
N ASP A 189 1.57 7.80 -30.78
CA ASP A 189 0.91 8.92 -31.46
C ASP A 189 -0.61 8.76 -31.44
N ARG A 190 -1.10 7.55 -31.74
CA ARG A 190 -2.53 7.24 -31.65
C ARG A 190 -3.07 7.38 -30.24
N LEU A 191 -2.32 6.93 -29.23
CA LEU A 191 -2.68 7.07 -27.82
C LEU A 191 -2.84 8.54 -27.44
N ILE A 192 -1.87 9.38 -27.78
CA ILE A 192 -1.89 10.81 -27.45
C ILE A 192 -3.03 11.53 -28.16
N ARG A 193 -3.27 11.22 -29.44
CA ARG A 193 -4.42 11.78 -30.19
C ARG A 193 -5.75 11.40 -29.57
N SER A 194 -5.91 10.13 -29.17
CA SER A 194 -7.11 9.65 -28.49
C SER A 194 -7.33 10.38 -27.16
N ALA A 195 -6.25 10.58 -26.40
CA ALA A 195 -6.32 11.28 -25.11
C ALA A 195 -6.61 12.79 -25.26
N LEU A 196 -6.16 13.44 -26.32
CA LEU A 196 -6.41 14.86 -26.62
C LEU A 196 -7.84 15.12 -27.10
N HIS A 197 -8.43 14.14 -27.80
CA HIS A 197 -9.71 14.33 -28.50
C HIS A 197 -10.84 14.93 -27.63
N PRO A 198 -11.08 14.50 -26.38
CA PRO A 198 -12.13 15.09 -25.53
C PRO A 198 -11.91 16.56 -25.17
N PHE A 199 -10.69 17.06 -25.27
CA PHE A 199 -10.31 18.39 -24.82
C PHE A 199 -10.17 19.41 -25.95
N LEU A 200 -10.23 19.01 -27.22
CA LEU A 200 -9.97 19.88 -28.38
C LEU A 200 -10.82 21.16 -28.36
N ILE A 201 -12.12 21.01 -28.12
CA ILE A 201 -13.04 22.16 -28.10
C ILE A 201 -12.70 23.10 -26.93
N SER A 202 -12.43 22.53 -25.74
CA SER A 202 -12.09 23.34 -24.58
C SER A 202 -10.74 24.04 -24.75
N MET A 203 -9.76 23.38 -25.35
CA MET A 203 -8.46 23.98 -25.67
C MET A 203 -8.58 25.14 -26.66
N GLU A 204 -9.44 24.99 -27.67
CA GLU A 204 -9.74 26.06 -28.65
C GLU A 204 -10.42 27.25 -28.00
N LEU A 205 -11.44 27.04 -27.16
CA LEU A 205 -12.16 28.10 -26.44
C LEU A 205 -11.24 28.91 -25.52
N HIS A 206 -10.27 28.27 -24.88
CA HIS A 206 -9.29 28.91 -24.00
C HIS A 206 -8.00 29.32 -24.72
N ASN A 207 -7.95 29.18 -26.05
CA ASN A 207 -6.80 29.49 -26.90
C ASN A 207 -5.51 28.82 -26.42
N ILE A 208 -5.59 27.53 -25.96
CA ILE A 208 -4.45 26.74 -25.51
C ILE A 208 -3.77 26.08 -26.72
N GLN A 209 -2.47 26.37 -26.90
CA GLN A 209 -1.68 25.79 -27.99
C GLN A 209 -1.13 24.43 -27.57
N VAL A 210 -1.41 23.36 -28.34
CA VAL A 210 -0.85 22.04 -28.15
C VAL A 210 0.25 21.77 -29.18
N GLN A 211 1.43 21.40 -28.73
CA GLN A 211 2.55 21.00 -29.57
C GLN A 211 2.89 19.54 -29.28
N THR A 212 2.93 18.70 -30.31
CA THR A 212 3.31 17.28 -30.20
C THR A 212 4.60 17.01 -30.98
N ASP A 213 5.56 16.38 -30.33
CA ASP A 213 6.82 15.91 -30.90
C ASP A 213 6.96 14.40 -30.59
N ILE A 214 6.35 13.59 -31.46
CA ILE A 214 6.25 12.15 -31.30
C ILE A 214 6.79 11.50 -32.58
N PRO A 215 7.95 10.83 -32.53
CA PRO A 215 8.47 10.10 -33.68
C PRO A 215 7.52 8.97 -34.08
N GLU A 216 7.43 8.71 -35.38
CA GLU A 216 6.58 7.65 -35.93
C GLU A 216 7.04 6.25 -35.53
N GLY A 217 6.11 5.32 -35.36
CA GLY A 217 6.38 3.90 -35.11
C GLY A 217 6.78 3.54 -33.69
N ILE A 218 6.70 4.48 -32.75
CA ILE A 218 6.94 4.18 -31.32
C ILE A 218 5.71 3.55 -30.70
N SER A 219 5.89 2.42 -30.02
CA SER A 219 4.84 1.74 -29.30
C SER A 219 5.23 1.41 -27.86
N VAL A 220 4.25 1.40 -26.96
CA VAL A 220 4.36 0.93 -25.58
C VAL A 220 3.47 -0.30 -25.40
N PHE A 221 3.89 -1.23 -24.56
CA PHE A 221 3.10 -2.43 -24.29
C PHE A 221 2.14 -2.17 -23.12
N GLY A 222 0.85 -2.04 -23.43
CA GLY A 222 -0.15 -1.69 -22.43
C GLY A 222 -1.58 -1.71 -22.96
N ASP A 223 -2.54 -1.49 -22.07
CA ASP A 223 -3.96 -1.35 -22.40
C ASP A 223 -4.23 0.09 -22.86
N SER A 224 -4.56 0.23 -24.14
CA SER A 224 -4.76 1.52 -24.81
C SER A 224 -5.78 2.42 -24.13
N ASP A 225 -6.92 1.86 -23.67
CA ASP A 225 -8.01 2.63 -23.09
C ASP A 225 -7.62 3.19 -21.72
N TRP A 226 -7.01 2.35 -20.88
CA TRP A 226 -6.51 2.77 -19.58
C TRP A 226 -5.33 3.73 -19.70
N LEU A 227 -4.42 3.53 -20.66
CA LEU A 227 -3.32 4.46 -20.90
C LEU A 227 -3.85 5.82 -21.38
N SER A 228 -4.86 5.81 -22.26
CA SER A 228 -5.53 7.03 -22.72
C SER A 228 -6.16 7.78 -21.54
N GLU A 229 -6.84 7.07 -20.63
CA GLU A 229 -7.41 7.68 -19.44
C GLU A 229 -6.33 8.28 -18.50
N ALA A 230 -5.18 7.60 -18.36
CA ALA A 230 -4.06 8.15 -17.58
C ALA A 230 -3.53 9.46 -18.18
N VAL A 231 -3.33 9.50 -19.50
CA VAL A 231 -2.90 10.71 -20.20
C VAL A 231 -3.96 11.82 -20.13
N GLN A 232 -5.25 11.49 -20.28
CA GLN A 232 -6.36 12.46 -20.12
C GLN A 232 -6.34 13.14 -18.75
N ASN A 233 -6.06 12.41 -17.66
CA ASN A 233 -5.95 13.00 -16.32
C ASN A 233 -4.77 13.97 -16.20
N ILE A 234 -3.65 13.71 -16.88
CA ILE A 234 -2.52 14.65 -16.95
C ILE A 234 -2.91 15.88 -17.77
N LEU A 235 -3.49 15.68 -18.95
CA LEU A 235 -3.90 16.77 -19.85
C LEU A 235 -4.92 17.70 -19.18
N LYS A 236 -5.90 17.13 -18.48
CA LYS A 236 -6.86 17.91 -17.69
C LYS A 236 -6.15 18.78 -16.65
N ASN A 237 -5.21 18.22 -15.91
CA ASN A 237 -4.43 18.97 -14.93
C ASN A 237 -3.60 20.10 -15.59
N CYS A 238 -2.94 19.79 -16.72
CA CYS A 238 -2.19 20.78 -17.50
C CYS A 238 -3.09 21.94 -18.00
N MET A 239 -4.29 21.65 -18.50
CA MET A 239 -5.24 22.66 -18.95
C MET A 239 -5.68 23.57 -17.80
N GLU A 240 -6.06 22.97 -16.67
CA GLU A 240 -6.49 23.70 -15.47
C GLU A 240 -5.38 24.61 -14.92
N SER A 241 -4.10 24.16 -15.00
CA SER A 241 -2.93 24.91 -14.54
C SER A 241 -2.49 26.01 -15.50
N THR A 242 -2.65 25.78 -16.81
CA THR A 242 -2.17 26.68 -17.87
C THR A 242 -3.04 27.93 -18.01
N GLY A 243 -4.35 27.81 -17.82
CA GLY A 243 -5.30 28.89 -18.05
C GLY A 243 -5.39 29.31 -19.52
N ASP A 244 -5.95 30.53 -19.78
CA ASP A 244 -6.14 31.04 -21.11
C ASP A 244 -4.82 31.44 -21.82
N ASN A 245 -4.76 31.23 -23.13
CA ASN A 245 -3.61 31.53 -23.99
C ASN A 245 -2.32 30.81 -23.62
N GLY A 246 -2.42 29.65 -22.97
CA GLY A 246 -1.26 28.87 -22.55
C GLY A 246 -0.80 27.87 -23.59
N ARG A 247 0.18 27.03 -23.18
CA ARG A 247 0.79 26.02 -24.04
C ARG A 247 0.94 24.69 -23.32
N ILE A 248 0.65 23.60 -24.04
CA ILE A 248 0.92 22.23 -23.61
C ILE A 248 1.85 21.60 -24.65
N GLN A 249 2.96 21.04 -24.19
CA GLN A 249 3.94 20.36 -25.03
C GLN A 249 3.97 18.88 -24.65
N ILE A 250 3.87 18.01 -25.66
CA ILE A 250 3.92 16.56 -25.48
C ILE A 250 5.06 16.05 -26.36
N ALA A 251 6.04 15.36 -25.76
CA ALA A 251 7.13 14.78 -26.50
C ALA A 251 7.32 13.31 -26.13
N CYS A 252 7.81 12.53 -27.07
CA CYS A 252 8.14 11.12 -26.86
C CYS A 252 9.59 10.87 -27.25
N GLU A 253 10.32 10.24 -26.33
CA GLU A 253 11.69 9.76 -26.55
C GLU A 253 11.69 8.23 -26.44
N ASP A 254 12.32 7.57 -27.42
CA ASP A 254 12.45 6.13 -27.43
C ASP A 254 13.92 5.73 -27.51
N ASN A 255 14.32 4.82 -26.63
CA ASN A 255 15.68 4.27 -26.63
C ASN A 255 15.67 2.76 -26.31
N LEU A 256 16.86 2.16 -26.20
CA LEU A 256 17.00 0.72 -25.96
C LEU A 256 16.50 0.25 -24.58
N LEU A 257 16.34 1.14 -23.62
CA LEU A 257 16.00 0.79 -22.23
C LEU A 257 14.55 1.12 -21.88
N PHE A 258 14.00 2.21 -22.45
CA PHE A 258 12.65 2.67 -22.13
C PHE A 258 12.08 3.54 -23.26
N THR A 259 10.76 3.62 -23.28
CA THR A 259 9.99 4.66 -23.99
C THR A 259 9.53 5.68 -22.96
N GLN A 260 9.80 6.97 -23.19
CA GLN A 260 9.45 8.07 -22.32
C GLN A 260 8.48 9.02 -22.99
N ILE A 261 7.37 9.31 -22.33
CA ILE A 261 6.41 10.34 -22.74
C ILE A 261 6.50 11.48 -21.73
N THR A 262 6.69 12.70 -22.22
CA THR A 262 6.70 13.92 -21.39
C THR A 262 5.52 14.80 -21.76
N VAL A 263 4.84 15.34 -20.74
CA VAL A 263 3.79 16.34 -20.91
C VAL A 263 4.18 17.55 -20.07
N ARG A 264 4.31 18.70 -20.70
CA ARG A 264 4.67 19.96 -20.05
C ARG A 264 3.59 20.99 -20.28
N ASP A 265 3.21 21.73 -19.24
CA ASP A 265 2.37 22.91 -19.35
C ASP A 265 3.18 24.21 -19.17
N SER A 266 2.55 25.34 -19.48
CA SER A 266 3.10 26.70 -19.28
C SER A 266 2.53 27.39 -18.04
N GLY A 267 1.85 26.66 -17.15
CA GLY A 267 1.23 27.20 -15.95
C GLY A 267 2.22 27.57 -14.85
N ALA A 268 1.71 27.79 -13.65
CA ALA A 268 2.53 28.17 -12.50
C ALA A 268 3.41 27.01 -11.96
N GLY A 269 3.09 25.78 -12.35
CA GLY A 269 3.70 24.58 -11.75
C GLY A 269 3.17 24.30 -10.33
N PHE A 270 3.86 23.43 -9.62
CA PHE A 270 3.50 23.02 -8.26
C PHE A 270 4.31 23.80 -7.20
N ALA A 271 3.75 24.07 -6.03
CA ALA A 271 4.55 24.48 -4.89
C ALA A 271 5.53 23.38 -4.51
N LYS A 272 6.68 23.74 -3.94
CA LYS A 272 7.72 22.74 -3.60
C LYS A 272 7.23 21.72 -2.60
N GLU A 273 6.39 22.14 -1.67
CA GLU A 273 5.78 21.33 -0.63
C GLU A 273 4.76 20.35 -1.22
N ASP A 274 4.10 20.70 -2.33
CA ASP A 274 3.07 19.88 -2.98
C ASP A 274 3.67 18.76 -3.84
N LEU A 275 4.86 18.96 -4.40
CA LEU A 275 5.49 18.00 -5.34
C LEU A 275 5.57 16.55 -4.85
N PRO A 276 5.90 16.24 -3.59
CA PRO A 276 5.89 14.86 -3.08
C PRO A 276 4.50 14.24 -3.06
N HIS A 277 3.45 15.06 -2.99
CA HIS A 277 2.07 14.68 -2.72
C HIS A 277 1.13 14.78 -3.92
N VAL A 278 1.58 15.28 -5.09
CA VAL A 278 0.71 15.51 -6.26
C VAL A 278 0.00 14.23 -6.77
N PHE A 279 0.54 13.06 -6.46
CA PHE A 279 -0.05 11.77 -6.79
C PHE A 279 -0.78 11.11 -5.63
N ASP A 280 -0.84 11.75 -4.45
CA ASP A 280 -1.57 11.22 -3.31
C ASP A 280 -3.08 11.40 -3.55
N ARG A 281 -3.87 10.47 -3.03
CA ARG A 281 -5.32 10.50 -3.23
C ARG A 281 -5.93 11.67 -2.48
N LEU A 282 -6.87 12.35 -3.14
CA LEU A 282 -7.61 13.47 -2.58
C LEU A 282 -6.72 14.65 -2.18
N TYR A 283 -5.44 14.60 -2.53
CA TYR A 283 -4.52 15.69 -2.27
C TYR A 283 -4.79 16.86 -3.20
N ARG A 284 -4.86 18.05 -2.63
CA ARG A 284 -5.02 19.33 -3.35
C ARG A 284 -3.97 20.29 -2.83
N GLY A 285 -3.14 20.78 -3.71
CA GLY A 285 -2.19 21.85 -3.38
C GLY A 285 -2.90 23.14 -2.94
N ALA A 286 -2.18 24.01 -2.24
CA ALA A 286 -2.72 25.27 -1.71
C ALA A 286 -3.30 26.20 -2.80
N ASN A 287 -2.78 26.10 -4.04
CA ASN A 287 -3.20 26.89 -5.19
C ASN A 287 -4.09 26.13 -6.19
N ALA A 288 -4.63 24.96 -5.79
CA ALA A 288 -5.45 24.14 -6.69
C ALA A 288 -6.79 24.84 -7.00
N ASN A 289 -7.18 24.82 -8.29
CA ASN A 289 -8.47 25.31 -8.75
C ASN A 289 -9.63 24.59 -8.02
N ALA A 290 -10.74 25.30 -7.82
CA ALA A 290 -11.90 24.78 -7.08
C ALA A 290 -12.49 23.48 -7.66
N SER A 291 -12.27 23.21 -8.95
CA SER A 291 -12.84 22.09 -9.70
C SER A 291 -12.11 20.73 -9.56
N GLY A 292 -10.88 20.70 -9.03
CA GLY A 292 -10.09 19.46 -8.90
C GLY A 292 -10.36 18.72 -7.58
N TYR A 293 -10.67 17.42 -7.64
CA TYR A 293 -10.93 16.59 -6.45
C TYR A 293 -9.70 15.79 -5.96
N GLY A 294 -8.52 16.00 -6.56
CA GLY A 294 -7.29 15.31 -6.18
C GLY A 294 -7.25 13.80 -6.49
N ILE A 295 -8.11 13.32 -7.40
CA ILE A 295 -8.19 11.90 -7.77
C ILE A 295 -7.49 11.61 -9.09
N GLY A 296 -7.52 12.54 -10.04
CA GLY A 296 -7.06 12.29 -11.40
C GLY A 296 -5.60 11.86 -11.50
N LEU A 297 -4.68 12.56 -10.83
CA LEU A 297 -3.25 12.20 -10.83
C LEU A 297 -2.98 10.92 -10.05
N ALA A 298 -3.71 10.63 -8.97
CA ALA A 298 -3.61 9.37 -8.24
C ALA A 298 -4.07 8.18 -9.11
N LEU A 299 -5.17 8.36 -9.86
CA LEU A 299 -5.68 7.36 -10.81
C LEU A 299 -4.66 7.15 -11.94
N CYS A 300 -4.11 8.21 -12.50
CA CYS A 300 -3.05 8.14 -13.52
C CYS A 300 -1.86 7.33 -13.01
N LYS A 301 -1.32 7.63 -11.83
CA LYS A 301 -0.21 6.89 -11.22
C LYS A 301 -0.53 5.41 -11.04
N SER A 302 -1.73 5.10 -10.52
CA SER A 302 -2.16 3.71 -10.33
C SER A 302 -2.23 2.93 -11.65
N ILE A 303 -2.77 3.54 -12.71
CA ILE A 303 -2.84 2.94 -14.05
C ILE A 303 -1.42 2.66 -14.59
N ILE A 304 -0.55 3.66 -14.58
CA ILE A 304 0.80 3.55 -15.14
C ILE A 304 1.64 2.49 -14.42
N ILE A 305 1.63 2.50 -13.08
CA ILE A 305 2.40 1.53 -12.28
C ILE A 305 1.91 0.11 -12.52
N ARG A 306 0.60 -0.11 -12.57
CA ARG A 306 0.04 -1.45 -12.79
C ARG A 306 0.27 -1.99 -14.18
N GLN A 307 0.57 -1.13 -15.14
CA GLN A 307 0.96 -1.53 -16.48
C GLN A 307 2.49 -1.65 -16.65
N GLY A 308 3.26 -1.50 -15.56
CA GLY A 308 4.71 -1.68 -15.53
C GLY A 308 5.51 -0.42 -15.85
N GLY A 309 4.83 0.74 -15.96
CA GLY A 309 5.47 2.03 -16.14
C GLY A 309 5.78 2.74 -14.82
N THR A 310 6.42 3.88 -14.94
CA THR A 310 6.65 4.83 -13.85
C THR A 310 6.20 6.21 -14.25
N ILE A 311 5.75 7.02 -13.29
CA ILE A 311 5.37 8.42 -13.51
C ILE A 311 6.01 9.31 -12.46
N THR A 312 6.47 10.49 -12.87
CA THR A 312 7.00 11.52 -11.99
C THR A 312 6.48 12.89 -12.41
N ALA A 313 6.40 13.83 -11.47
CA ALA A 313 6.08 15.22 -11.73
C ALA A 313 7.20 16.11 -11.18
N LYS A 314 7.53 17.16 -11.89
CA LYS A 314 8.53 18.17 -11.51
C LYS A 314 8.10 19.53 -12.06
N ASN A 315 8.65 20.62 -11.50
CA ASN A 315 8.56 21.91 -12.13
C ASN A 315 9.65 22.03 -13.21
N HIS A 316 9.27 22.57 -14.37
CA HIS A 316 10.23 22.83 -15.43
C HIS A 316 11.02 24.11 -15.13
N PRO A 317 12.34 24.18 -15.41
CA PRO A 317 13.15 25.38 -15.13
C PRO A 317 12.65 26.69 -15.77
N GLN A 318 11.98 26.57 -16.91
CA GLN A 318 11.36 27.71 -17.63
C GLN A 318 9.90 27.96 -17.24
N GLY A 319 9.41 27.37 -16.14
CA GLY A 319 8.03 27.44 -15.68
C GLY A 319 7.15 26.30 -16.15
N GLY A 320 6.04 26.10 -15.43
CA GLY A 320 5.08 25.03 -15.67
C GLY A 320 5.41 23.72 -15.02
N ALA A 321 4.44 22.79 -14.99
CA ALA A 321 4.64 21.43 -14.56
C ALA A 321 5.15 20.55 -15.71
N LEU A 322 5.98 19.59 -15.36
CA LEU A 322 6.52 18.56 -16.26
C LEU A 322 6.19 17.18 -15.71
N PHE A 323 5.34 16.45 -16.40
CA PHE A 323 5.06 15.06 -16.13
C PHE A 323 5.91 14.18 -17.04
N THR A 324 6.48 13.12 -16.45
CA THR A 324 7.30 12.15 -17.19
C THR A 324 6.80 10.76 -16.91
N ILE A 325 6.34 10.07 -17.97
CA ILE A 325 5.93 8.65 -17.94
C ILE A 325 7.03 7.85 -18.62
N ARG A 326 7.43 6.71 -18.03
CA ARG A 326 8.41 5.79 -18.63
C ARG A 326 7.90 4.37 -18.58
N PHE A 327 8.02 3.67 -19.71
CA PHE A 327 7.78 2.25 -19.84
C PHE A 327 9.11 1.56 -20.16
N PRO A 328 9.58 0.60 -19.35
CA PRO A 328 10.76 -0.21 -19.66
C PRO A 328 10.49 -1.09 -20.88
N LYS A 329 11.54 -1.40 -21.64
CA LYS A 329 11.50 -2.31 -22.80
C LYS A 329 11.79 -3.75 -22.43
#